data_e2a0f9feb8d57077d364a6c4f213ddb3
#
_entry.id   e2a0f9feb8d57077d364a6c4f213ddb3
#
_cell.length_a   1.000
_cell.length_b   1.000
_cell.length_c   1.000
_cell.angle_alpha   90.00
_cell.angle_beta   90.00
_cell.angle_gamma   90.00
#
_symmetry.space_group_name_H-M   'P 1'
#
loop_
_entity.id
_entity.type
_entity.pdbx_description
1 polymer ?
#
loop_
_entity_poly.entity_id
_entity_poly.type
_entity_poly.pdbx_seq_one_letter_code
_entity_poly.pdbx_strand_id
1 'polypeptide(L)'
;MKTNFEIATMVAESYLGLPYIWGGDDPSGFDCSGFCIEILRSVGMLPRTGDWNAQSIWDKFKDKKVSKVTPGCLVFWKSATSETIIHIEFALTDKLTIGASGGGSKTITASDAAKQNAYIKIRPWDSRAHVYGFINLF
;
A
#
# COMPACT_ATOMS: atom_id res chain seq x y z
N MET A 1 5.00 23.54 -10.27
CA MET A 1 5.39 22.78 -9.07
C MET A 1 4.45 21.60 -8.91
N LYS A 2 4.98 20.42 -8.62
CA LYS A 2 4.16 19.23 -8.40
C LYS A 2 3.52 19.26 -7.01
N THR A 3 2.27 18.78 -6.93
CA THR A 3 1.58 18.57 -5.65
C THR A 3 2.17 17.35 -4.94
N ASN A 4 1.88 17.23 -3.64
CA ASN A 4 2.27 16.02 -2.89
C ASN A 4 1.66 14.75 -3.49
N PHE A 5 0.42 14.82 -3.97
CA PHE A 5 -0.21 13.69 -4.66
C PHE A 5 0.56 13.30 -5.92
N GLU A 6 0.96 14.27 -6.75
CA GLU A 6 1.72 14.00 -7.97
C GLU A 6 3.08 13.37 -7.63
N ILE A 7 3.77 13.85 -6.59
CA ILE A 7 5.04 13.27 -6.15
C ILE A 7 4.83 11.84 -5.62
N ALA A 8 3.81 11.64 -4.80
CA ALA A 8 3.47 10.30 -4.28
C ALA A 8 3.19 9.31 -5.41
N THR A 9 2.45 9.73 -6.42
CA THR A 9 2.13 8.92 -7.59
C THR A 9 3.40 8.58 -8.39
N MET A 10 4.30 9.55 -8.59
CA MET A 10 5.58 9.30 -9.25
C MET A 10 6.41 8.24 -8.51
N VAL A 11 6.50 8.35 -7.19
CA VAL A 11 7.24 7.39 -6.36
C VAL A 11 6.61 6.01 -6.49
N ALA A 12 5.29 5.92 -6.35
CA ALA A 12 4.56 4.66 -6.45
C ALA A 12 4.81 3.98 -7.80
N GLU A 13 4.64 4.70 -8.89
CA GLU A 13 4.80 4.15 -10.25
C GLU A 13 6.24 3.77 -10.56
N SER A 14 7.22 4.45 -9.96
CA SER A 14 8.63 4.13 -10.17
C SER A 14 9.03 2.74 -9.66
N TYR A 15 8.26 2.19 -8.73
CA TYR A 15 8.51 0.86 -8.16
C TYR A 15 7.65 -0.25 -8.78
N LEU A 16 6.86 0.08 -9.81
CA LEU A 16 6.00 -0.91 -10.47
C LEU A 16 6.83 -2.10 -10.97
N GLY A 17 6.38 -3.31 -10.65
CA GLY A 17 7.06 -4.55 -11.04
C GLY A 17 8.13 -5.05 -10.08
N LEU A 18 8.49 -4.30 -9.04
CA LEU A 18 9.41 -4.79 -8.03
C LEU A 18 8.76 -5.92 -7.22
N PRO A 19 9.58 -6.88 -6.70
CA PRO A 19 9.03 -8.02 -6.00
C PRO A 19 8.41 -7.64 -4.65
N TYR A 20 7.34 -8.36 -4.27
CA TYR A 20 6.88 -8.40 -2.89
C TYR A 20 7.90 -9.20 -2.07
N ILE A 21 8.35 -8.64 -0.97
CA ILE A 21 9.23 -9.35 -0.02
C ILE A 21 8.67 -9.17 1.38
N TRP A 22 8.41 -10.27 2.08
CA TRP A 22 7.87 -10.24 3.44
C TRP A 22 8.76 -9.39 4.36
N GLY A 23 8.17 -8.42 5.05
CA GLY A 23 8.90 -7.48 5.91
C GLY A 23 9.74 -6.46 5.16
N GLY A 24 9.66 -6.42 3.82
CA GLY A 24 10.46 -5.51 2.99
C GLY A 24 10.01 -4.07 3.09
N ASP A 25 10.97 -3.15 3.15
CA ASP A 25 10.74 -1.71 3.27
C ASP A 25 11.72 -0.88 2.43
N ASP A 26 12.42 -1.50 1.48
CA ASP A 26 13.38 -0.82 0.60
C ASP A 26 13.22 -1.30 -0.86
N PRO A 27 13.89 -0.63 -1.84
CA PRO A 27 13.72 -0.97 -3.26
C PRO A 27 14.18 -2.36 -3.69
N SER A 28 14.82 -3.17 -2.83
CA SER A 28 15.09 -4.56 -3.15
C SER A 28 13.83 -5.42 -3.09
N GLY A 29 12.79 -4.95 -2.40
CA GLY A 29 11.47 -5.55 -2.33
C GLY A 29 10.66 -4.95 -1.19
N PHE A 30 9.36 -4.78 -1.39
CA PHE A 30 8.45 -4.24 -0.39
C PHE A 30 7.35 -5.26 -0.05
N ASP A 31 6.91 -5.28 1.21
CA ASP A 31 5.59 -5.81 1.52
C ASP A 31 4.53 -4.72 1.31
N CYS A 32 3.24 -5.04 1.59
CA CYS A 32 2.15 -4.10 1.29
C CYS A 32 2.26 -2.79 2.08
N SER A 33 2.56 -2.87 3.37
CA SER A 33 2.72 -1.67 4.20
C SER A 33 4.04 -0.96 3.94
N GLY A 34 5.13 -1.69 3.71
CA GLY A 34 6.44 -1.11 3.39
C GLY A 34 6.40 -0.22 2.16
N PHE A 35 5.68 -0.65 1.13
CA PHE A 35 5.48 0.13 -0.08
C PHE A 35 4.74 1.45 0.20
N CYS A 36 3.61 1.39 0.90
CA CYS A 36 2.82 2.58 1.24
C CYS A 36 3.58 3.51 2.19
N ILE A 37 4.35 2.95 3.13
CA ILE A 37 5.21 3.72 4.03
C ILE A 37 6.23 4.55 3.23
N GLU A 38 6.86 3.95 2.23
CA GLU A 38 7.83 4.66 1.38
C GLU A 38 7.17 5.82 0.63
N ILE A 39 5.97 5.60 0.08
CA ILE A 39 5.20 6.66 -0.59
C ILE A 39 4.94 7.82 0.38
N LEU A 40 4.44 7.52 1.58
CA LEU A 40 4.09 8.55 2.57
C LEU A 40 5.32 9.28 3.10
N ARG A 41 6.44 8.58 3.28
CA ARG A 41 7.71 9.20 3.68
C ARG A 41 8.25 10.14 2.61
N SER A 42 8.07 9.80 1.34
CA SER A 42 8.56 10.62 0.23
C SER A 42 7.90 12.00 0.16
N VAL A 43 6.70 12.14 0.72
CA VAL A 43 5.96 13.42 0.78
C VAL A 43 5.85 13.99 2.20
N GLY A 44 6.60 13.43 3.14
CA GLY A 44 6.67 13.95 4.51
C GLY A 44 5.46 13.67 5.38
N MET A 45 4.60 12.74 5.00
CA MET A 45 3.39 12.40 5.78
C MET A 45 3.63 11.35 6.86
N LEU A 46 4.73 10.62 6.78
CA LEU A 46 5.26 9.77 7.84
C LEU A 46 6.71 10.16 8.13
N PRO A 47 7.17 10.02 9.38
CA PRO A 47 8.58 10.24 9.70
C PRO A 47 9.44 9.16 9.04
N ARG A 48 10.72 9.50 8.81
CA ARG A 48 11.66 8.58 8.18
C ARG A 48 12.05 7.41 9.06
N THR A 49 11.71 7.44 10.34
CA THR A 49 12.01 6.41 11.32
C THR A 49 10.72 5.85 11.90
N GLY A 50 10.80 4.71 12.55
CA GLY A 50 9.68 4.03 13.17
C GLY A 50 9.17 2.87 12.33
N ASP A 51 8.53 1.94 13.02
CA ASP A 51 7.92 0.77 12.40
C ASP A 51 6.42 0.98 12.25
N TRP A 52 5.93 0.80 11.03
CA TRP A 52 4.52 0.94 10.71
C TRP A 52 4.04 -0.32 10.00
N ASN A 53 2.78 -0.64 10.21
CA ASN A 53 2.06 -1.66 9.45
C ASN A 53 0.70 -1.10 9.02
N ALA A 54 -0.09 -1.86 8.28
CA ALA A 54 -1.37 -1.39 7.79
C ALA A 54 -2.30 -0.95 8.92
N GLN A 55 -2.34 -1.70 10.02
CA GLN A 55 -3.18 -1.36 11.19
C GLN A 55 -2.73 -0.05 11.85
N SER A 56 -1.45 0.14 12.08
CA SER A 56 -0.94 1.36 12.72
C SER A 56 -1.08 2.59 11.84
N ILE A 57 -1.00 2.43 10.52
CA ILE A 57 -1.27 3.53 9.58
C ILE A 57 -2.75 3.94 9.66
N TRP A 58 -3.66 2.97 9.68
CA TRP A 58 -5.08 3.25 9.89
C TRP A 58 -5.31 3.99 11.20
N ASP A 59 -4.77 3.49 12.29
CA ASP A 59 -4.96 4.06 13.63
C ASP A 59 -4.46 5.50 13.70
N LYS A 60 -3.36 5.82 13.01
CA LYS A 60 -2.80 7.17 12.98
C LYS A 60 -3.68 8.15 12.20
N PHE A 61 -4.26 7.72 11.09
CA PHE A 61 -4.91 8.62 10.12
C PHE A 61 -6.43 8.44 10.00
N LYS A 62 -7.05 7.62 10.84
CA LYS A 62 -8.48 7.29 10.73
C LYS A 62 -9.43 8.48 10.88
N ASP A 63 -8.98 9.59 11.45
CA ASP A 63 -9.75 10.85 11.50
C ASP A 63 -9.92 11.46 10.10
N LYS A 64 -9.15 11.03 9.12
CA LYS A 64 -9.22 11.45 7.71
C LYS A 64 -9.88 10.40 6.82
N LYS A 65 -10.63 9.48 7.39
CA LYS A 65 -11.37 8.49 6.61
C LYS A 65 -12.45 9.15 5.76
N VAL A 66 -12.67 8.55 4.58
CA VAL A 66 -13.64 9.03 3.59
C VAL A 66 -14.57 7.88 3.19
N SER A 67 -15.70 8.21 2.57
CA SER A 67 -16.73 7.21 2.25
C SER A 67 -16.55 6.54 0.91
N LYS A 68 -15.65 7.03 0.06
CA LYS A 68 -15.39 6.46 -1.26
C LYS A 68 -13.95 6.66 -1.66
N VAL A 69 -13.47 5.82 -2.60
CA VAL A 69 -12.11 5.93 -3.14
C VAL A 69 -12.03 7.16 -4.05
N THR A 70 -11.02 7.97 -3.80
CA THR A 70 -10.61 9.10 -4.64
C THR A 70 -9.10 9.02 -4.87
N PRO A 71 -8.56 9.70 -5.90
CA PRO A 71 -7.11 9.69 -6.12
C PRO A 71 -6.35 10.12 -4.87
N GLY A 72 -5.35 9.33 -4.48
CA GLY A 72 -4.55 9.56 -3.28
C GLY A 72 -5.02 8.83 -2.03
N CYS A 73 -6.17 8.15 -2.09
CA CYS A 73 -6.63 7.33 -0.96
C CYS A 73 -5.65 6.22 -0.64
N LEU A 74 -5.50 5.96 0.64
CA LEU A 74 -5.06 4.65 1.13
C LEU A 74 -6.29 3.77 1.26
N VAL A 75 -6.25 2.60 0.67
CA VAL A 75 -7.33 1.61 0.72
C VAL A 75 -6.87 0.47 1.61
N PHE A 76 -7.71 0.06 2.55
CA PHE A 76 -7.39 -0.94 3.57
C PHE A 76 -8.31 -2.14 3.44
N TRP A 77 -7.76 -3.32 3.63
CA TRP A 77 -8.50 -4.59 3.63
C TRP A 77 -8.29 -5.32 4.94
N LYS A 78 -9.31 -6.02 5.38
CA LYS A 78 -9.29 -6.79 6.60
C LYS A 78 -9.26 -8.30 6.32
N SER A 79 -8.98 -9.07 7.38
CA SER A 79 -9.11 -10.51 7.36
C SER A 79 -10.54 -10.94 7.02
N ALA A 80 -10.71 -12.09 6.36
CA ALA A 80 -12.02 -12.69 6.09
C ALA A 80 -12.78 -13.08 7.36
N THR A 81 -12.06 -13.28 8.48
CA THR A 81 -12.62 -13.85 9.72
C THR A 81 -12.57 -12.89 10.91
N SER A 82 -12.02 -11.68 10.73
CA SER A 82 -11.90 -10.71 11.83
C SER A 82 -11.84 -9.29 11.27
N GLU A 83 -11.84 -8.30 12.17
CA GLU A 83 -11.69 -6.89 11.83
C GLU A 83 -10.22 -6.44 11.75
N THR A 84 -9.27 -7.37 11.83
CA THR A 84 -7.85 -7.05 11.71
C THR A 84 -7.51 -6.61 10.30
N ILE A 85 -6.88 -5.44 10.17
CA ILE A 85 -6.41 -4.92 8.89
C ILE A 85 -5.14 -5.68 8.49
N ILE A 86 -5.13 -6.24 7.28
CA ILE A 86 -4.06 -7.11 6.80
C ILE A 86 -3.41 -6.62 5.50
N HIS A 87 -3.98 -5.60 4.84
CA HIS A 87 -3.47 -5.14 3.55
C HIS A 87 -3.79 -3.67 3.33
N ILE A 88 -2.92 -3.00 2.58
CA ILE A 88 -3.04 -1.58 2.25
C ILE A 88 -2.48 -1.33 0.85
N GLU A 89 -3.15 -0.46 0.07
CA GLU A 89 -2.68 0.00 -1.24
C GLU A 89 -2.97 1.49 -1.42
N PHE A 90 -2.30 2.09 -2.40
CA PHE A 90 -2.42 3.51 -2.72
C PHE A 90 -3.28 3.70 -3.98
N ALA A 91 -4.30 4.55 -3.93
CA ALA A 91 -5.19 4.78 -5.06
C ALA A 91 -4.61 5.80 -6.04
N LEU A 92 -4.45 5.37 -7.29
CA LEU A 92 -4.05 6.25 -8.39
C LEU A 92 -5.26 6.99 -8.96
N THR A 93 -6.41 6.31 -9.00
CA THR A 93 -7.69 6.84 -9.46
C THR A 93 -8.80 6.39 -8.51
N ASP A 94 -10.04 6.74 -8.81
CA ASP A 94 -11.19 6.24 -8.05
C ASP A 94 -11.45 4.73 -8.23
N LYS A 95 -10.75 4.09 -9.17
CA LYS A 95 -10.93 2.66 -9.51
C LYS A 95 -9.68 1.82 -9.34
N LEU A 96 -8.50 2.39 -9.54
CA LEU A 96 -7.25 1.64 -9.60
C LEU A 96 -6.35 1.97 -8.42
N THR A 97 -5.83 0.92 -7.78
CA THR A 97 -4.80 1.04 -6.75
C THR A 97 -3.49 0.41 -7.20
N ILE A 98 -2.40 0.87 -6.63
CA ILE A 98 -1.08 0.30 -6.77
C ILE A 98 -0.62 -0.21 -5.41
N GLY A 99 -0.07 -1.41 -5.37
CA GLY A 99 0.42 -1.98 -4.11
C GLY A 99 1.22 -3.24 -4.32
N ALA A 100 1.97 -3.62 -3.27
CA ALA A 100 2.69 -4.89 -3.21
C ALA A 100 1.68 -5.99 -2.86
N SER A 101 1.37 -6.87 -3.79
CA SER A 101 0.27 -7.81 -3.70
C SER A 101 0.65 -9.20 -4.19
N GLY A 102 -0.07 -10.21 -3.70
CA GLY A 102 0.13 -11.62 -4.10
C GLY A 102 1.07 -12.39 -3.20
N GLY A 103 1.73 -11.75 -2.24
CA GLY A 103 2.67 -12.38 -1.32
C GLY A 103 2.15 -12.53 0.10
N GLY A 104 3.00 -13.07 0.95
CA GLY A 104 2.74 -13.27 2.37
C GLY A 104 4.00 -13.70 3.10
N SER A 105 3.84 -14.30 4.29
CA SER A 105 4.97 -14.68 5.16
C SER A 105 5.96 -15.67 4.52
N LYS A 106 5.57 -16.33 3.43
CA LYS A 106 6.45 -17.26 2.69
C LYS A 106 7.11 -16.62 1.47
N THR A 107 6.93 -15.32 1.25
CA THR A 107 7.54 -14.58 0.15
C THR A 107 8.81 -13.90 0.64
N ILE A 108 9.91 -14.66 0.72
CA ILE A 108 11.15 -14.23 1.36
C ILE A 108 12.18 -13.76 0.33
N THR A 109 12.18 -14.33 -0.87
CA THR A 109 13.14 -14.02 -1.93
C THR A 109 12.44 -13.56 -3.20
N ALA A 110 13.20 -12.95 -4.12
CA ALA A 110 12.69 -12.60 -5.44
C ALA A 110 12.21 -13.84 -6.22
N SER A 111 12.84 -14.99 -6.01
CA SER A 111 12.41 -16.25 -6.61
C SER A 111 11.04 -16.69 -6.08
N ASP A 112 10.80 -16.55 -4.77
CA ASP A 112 9.49 -16.83 -4.18
C ASP A 112 8.43 -15.89 -4.76
N ALA A 113 8.74 -14.60 -4.87
CA ALA A 113 7.84 -13.61 -5.44
C ALA A 113 7.47 -13.96 -6.88
N ALA A 114 8.42 -14.35 -7.70
CA ALA A 114 8.19 -14.77 -9.07
C ALA A 114 7.24 -15.96 -9.15
N LYS A 115 7.47 -17.00 -8.33
CA LYS A 115 6.62 -18.19 -8.28
C LYS A 115 5.20 -17.90 -7.82
N GLN A 116 5.03 -16.92 -6.92
CA GLN A 116 3.74 -16.55 -6.32
C GLN A 116 3.04 -15.44 -7.09
N ASN A 117 3.66 -14.91 -8.15
CA ASN A 117 3.17 -13.73 -8.88
C ASN A 117 2.96 -12.54 -7.93
N ALA A 118 3.93 -12.32 -7.04
CA ALA A 118 3.86 -11.32 -5.99
C ALA A 118 4.75 -10.12 -6.34
N TYR A 119 4.10 -9.03 -6.76
CA TYR A 119 4.78 -7.83 -7.24
C TYR A 119 4.05 -6.58 -6.83
N ILE A 120 4.70 -5.43 -6.95
CA ILE A 120 4.02 -4.15 -6.99
C ILE A 120 3.28 -4.07 -8.33
N LYS A 121 1.96 -3.96 -8.26
CA LYS A 121 1.08 -4.01 -9.44
C LYS A 121 -0.11 -3.08 -9.29
N ILE A 122 -0.69 -2.70 -10.42
CA ILE A 122 -1.91 -1.88 -10.49
C ILE A 122 -3.09 -2.79 -10.75
N ARG A 123 -4.14 -2.65 -9.92
CA ARG A 123 -5.36 -3.45 -10.04
C ARG A 123 -6.58 -2.64 -9.60
N PRO A 124 -7.81 -3.02 -10.05
CA PRO A 124 -9.02 -2.45 -9.46
C PRO A 124 -9.10 -2.79 -7.95
N TRP A 125 -9.35 -1.78 -7.13
CA TRP A 125 -9.42 -1.99 -5.67
C TRP A 125 -10.55 -2.94 -5.28
N ASP A 126 -11.64 -2.97 -6.03
CA ASP A 126 -12.80 -3.84 -5.76
C ASP A 126 -12.61 -5.27 -6.27
N SER A 127 -11.48 -5.59 -6.89
CA SER A 127 -11.14 -6.97 -7.25
C SER A 127 -10.72 -7.83 -6.05
N ARG A 128 -10.49 -7.22 -4.90
CA ARG A 128 -10.10 -7.90 -3.66
C ARG A 128 -11.23 -7.78 -2.63
N ALA A 129 -11.62 -8.91 -2.04
CA ALA A 129 -12.70 -8.96 -1.04
C ALA A 129 -12.27 -8.39 0.32
N HIS A 130 -13.26 -8.06 1.15
CA HIS A 130 -13.10 -7.64 2.54
C HIS A 130 -12.43 -6.27 2.70
N VAL A 131 -12.85 -5.30 1.89
CA VAL A 131 -12.47 -3.90 2.07
C VAL A 131 -12.87 -3.42 3.47
N TYR A 132 -11.93 -2.76 4.15
CA TYR A 132 -12.15 -2.22 5.49
C TYR A 132 -12.54 -0.74 5.44
N GLY A 133 -11.82 0.07 4.68
CA GLY A 133 -12.08 1.49 4.60
C GLY A 133 -11.04 2.24 3.78
N PHE A 134 -11.26 3.55 3.70
CA PHE A 134 -10.49 4.47 2.89
C PHE A 134 -10.06 5.69 3.70
N ILE A 135 -8.82 6.14 3.51
CA ILE A 135 -8.30 7.36 4.11
C ILE A 135 -7.71 8.21 2.99
N ASN A 136 -7.99 9.51 2.97
CA ASN A 136 -7.34 10.42 2.03
C ASN A 136 -6.56 11.50 2.77
N LEU A 137 -5.24 11.54 2.54
CA LEU A 137 -4.31 12.49 3.15
C LEU A 137 -4.00 13.68 2.23
N PHE A 138 -4.54 13.71 1.04
CA PHE A 138 -4.28 14.72 0.00
C PHE A 138 -5.51 15.62 -0.30
#